data_d1394500bb280e90bdf33287967308f2
#
_entry.id   d1394500bb280e90bdf33287967308f2
#
_cell.length_a   1.000
_cell.length_b   1.000
_cell.length_c   1.000
_cell.angle_alpha   90.00
_cell.angle_beta   90.00
_cell.angle_gamma   90.00
#
_symmetry.space_group_name_H-M   'P 1'
#
loop_
_entity.id
_entity.type
_entity.pdbx_description
1 polymer ?
#
loop_
_entity_poly.entity_id
_entity_poly.type
_entity_poly.pdbx_seq_one_letter_code
_entity_poly.pdbx_strand_id
1 'polypeptide(L)'
;MATRTINGVTLALMRGNIVEVQADAIVNAANSGLRGGGGVDGAIHRAGGPSIMDECRERGGCPTGEAVVTTAGRLPAKYVFHAVGPIYSGSHDDERLLTSAYQSCLNLAEQHKVKSIAFPSLSTGIYGYPLELAAPIALRTIIEHIKKPTCLQQVLMVLFGGSAYKVHEQALNKLL
;
A
#
# COMPACT_ATOMS: atom_id res chain seq x y z
N MET A 1 -1.48 -18.64 -2.74
CA MET A 1 -0.60 -17.46 -2.67
C MET A 1 0.39 -17.51 -3.81
N ALA A 2 0.50 -16.43 -4.59
CA ALA A 2 1.45 -16.33 -5.69
C ALA A 2 2.71 -15.59 -5.21
N THR A 3 3.86 -16.13 -5.50
CA THR A 3 5.15 -15.60 -5.01
C THR A 3 6.17 -15.54 -6.14
N ARG A 4 6.93 -14.46 -6.16
CA ARG A 4 8.08 -14.29 -7.07
C ARG A 4 9.27 -13.76 -6.29
N THR A 5 10.46 -14.17 -6.69
CA THR A 5 11.70 -13.64 -6.13
C THR A 5 12.38 -12.78 -7.19
N ILE A 6 12.61 -11.52 -6.89
CA ILE A 6 13.21 -10.54 -7.80
C ILE A 6 14.36 -9.86 -7.06
N ASN A 7 15.57 -9.98 -7.56
CA ASN A 7 16.77 -9.40 -6.93
C ASN A 7 16.91 -9.77 -5.44
N GLY A 8 16.55 -11.00 -5.08
CA GLY A 8 16.61 -11.48 -3.70
C GLY A 8 15.44 -11.02 -2.82
N VAL A 9 14.51 -10.23 -3.35
CA VAL A 9 13.31 -9.76 -2.63
C VAL A 9 12.12 -10.65 -2.99
N THR A 10 11.39 -11.10 -1.98
CA THR A 10 10.16 -11.88 -2.19
C THR A 10 8.98 -10.92 -2.39
N LEU A 11 8.31 -11.04 -3.53
CA LEU A 11 7.04 -10.38 -3.78
C LEU A 11 5.93 -11.42 -3.73
N ALA A 12 4.98 -11.26 -2.82
CA ALA A 12 3.90 -12.22 -2.62
C ALA A 12 2.53 -11.52 -2.71
N LEU A 13 1.59 -12.20 -3.38
CA LEU A 13 0.18 -11.83 -3.37
C LEU A 13 -0.54 -12.75 -2.38
N MET A 14 -1.36 -12.18 -1.51
CA MET A 14 -2.13 -12.98 -0.56
C MET A 14 -3.55 -12.42 -0.40
N ARG A 15 -4.51 -13.32 -0.19
CA ARG A 15 -5.85 -12.94 0.24
C ARG A 15 -5.84 -12.83 1.74
N GLY A 16 -6.42 -11.77 2.27
CA GLY A 16 -6.51 -11.63 3.71
C GLY A 16 -6.85 -10.21 4.13
N ASN A 17 -6.76 -10.01 5.43
CA ASN A 17 -6.99 -8.72 6.07
C ASN A 17 -5.63 -8.14 6.48
N ILE A 18 -5.31 -6.97 5.96
CA ILE A 18 -3.99 -6.35 6.16
C ILE A 18 -3.69 -6.07 7.64
N VAL A 19 -4.70 -5.88 8.48
CA VAL A 19 -4.51 -5.63 9.93
C VAL A 19 -4.02 -6.86 10.69
N GLU A 20 -4.10 -8.03 10.09
CA GLU A 20 -3.63 -9.30 10.67
C GLU A 20 -2.23 -9.68 10.18
N VAL A 21 -1.70 -8.93 9.21
CA VAL A 21 -0.40 -9.25 8.59
C VAL A 21 0.73 -8.69 9.42
N GLN A 22 1.70 -9.54 9.73
CA GLN A 22 2.92 -9.11 10.41
C GLN A 22 3.93 -8.61 9.38
N ALA A 23 4.30 -7.34 9.47
CA ALA A 23 5.29 -6.70 8.61
C ALA A 23 5.88 -5.50 9.34
N ASP A 24 7.05 -5.05 8.92
CA ASP A 24 7.65 -3.84 9.52
C ASP A 24 6.80 -2.61 9.25
N ALA A 25 6.28 -2.48 8.04
CA ALA A 25 5.40 -1.39 7.67
C ALA A 25 4.11 -1.93 7.03
N ILE A 26 2.99 -1.35 7.41
CA ILE A 26 1.68 -1.60 6.82
C ILE A 26 1.23 -0.31 6.15
N VAL A 27 0.82 -0.40 4.89
CA VAL A 27 0.34 0.75 4.14
C VAL A 27 -1.16 0.91 4.34
N ASN A 28 -1.58 2.12 4.65
CA ASN A 28 -2.97 2.51 4.76
C ASN A 28 -3.42 3.24 3.49
N ALA A 29 -4.61 2.94 3.02
CA ALA A 29 -5.27 3.69 1.95
C ALA A 29 -6.00 4.89 2.58
N ALA A 30 -5.29 5.99 2.75
CA ALA A 30 -5.77 7.19 3.45
C ALA A 30 -6.43 8.20 2.52
N ASN A 31 -7.17 9.13 3.08
CA ASN A 31 -7.60 10.34 2.38
C ASN A 31 -6.63 11.48 2.64
N SER A 32 -6.68 12.53 1.84
CA SER A 32 -5.74 13.67 1.92
C SER A 32 -5.83 14.43 3.24
N GLY A 33 -6.98 14.40 3.91
CA GLY A 33 -7.13 15.02 5.23
C GLY A 33 -6.63 14.16 6.38
N LEU A 34 -6.26 12.90 6.14
CA LEU A 34 -5.89 11.91 7.15
C LEU A 34 -6.95 11.77 8.24
N ARG A 35 -8.22 11.80 7.85
CA ARG A 35 -9.35 11.89 8.79
C ARG A 35 -9.95 10.55 9.18
N GLY A 36 -9.41 9.45 8.64
CA GLY A 36 -10.02 8.15 8.77
C GLY A 36 -11.19 7.99 7.81
N GLY A 37 -11.81 6.85 7.83
CA GLY A 37 -12.92 6.51 6.95
C GLY A 37 -13.31 5.05 7.07
N GLY A 38 -13.88 4.50 6.01
CA GLY A 38 -14.25 3.10 5.93
C GLY A 38 -13.16 2.24 5.31
N GLY A 39 -13.51 1.01 4.95
CA GLY A 39 -12.62 0.07 4.28
C GLY A 39 -11.32 -0.19 5.05
N VAL A 40 -10.21 -0.22 4.35
CA VAL A 40 -8.88 -0.46 4.94
C VAL A 40 -8.53 0.61 5.98
N ASP A 41 -8.79 1.87 5.68
CA ASP A 41 -8.51 2.99 6.59
C ASP A 41 -9.23 2.81 7.93
N GLY A 42 -10.53 2.52 7.89
CA GLY A 42 -11.31 2.24 9.09
C GLY A 42 -10.79 1.04 9.86
N ALA A 43 -10.44 -0.04 9.15
CA ALA A 43 -9.92 -1.26 9.77
C ALA A 43 -8.59 -1.00 10.49
N ILE A 44 -7.69 -0.24 9.88
CA ILE A 44 -6.39 0.10 10.46
C ILE A 44 -6.56 0.93 11.72
N HIS A 45 -7.40 1.95 11.69
CA HIS A 45 -7.64 2.79 12.88
C HIS A 45 -8.32 2.02 14.01
N ARG A 46 -9.27 1.14 13.70
CA ARG A 46 -9.93 0.29 14.72
C ARG A 46 -8.95 -0.68 15.37
N ALA A 47 -8.18 -1.38 14.56
CA ALA A 47 -7.23 -2.40 15.05
C ALA A 47 -6.02 -1.79 15.74
N GLY A 48 -5.52 -0.66 15.24
CA GLY A 48 -4.34 0.01 15.78
C GLY A 48 -4.61 0.86 17.02
N GLY A 49 -5.85 1.29 17.20
CA GLY A 49 -6.24 2.13 18.32
C GLY A 49 -6.03 3.63 18.07
N PRO A 50 -6.39 4.49 19.05
CA PRO A 50 -6.49 5.94 18.85
C PRO A 50 -5.16 6.66 18.65
N SER A 51 -4.04 6.08 19.03
CA SER A 51 -2.74 6.72 18.88
C SER A 51 -2.37 7.03 17.44
N ILE A 52 -2.82 6.20 16.50
CA ILE A 52 -2.56 6.41 15.06
C ILE A 52 -3.25 7.70 14.59
N MET A 53 -4.52 7.89 14.96
CA MET A 53 -5.25 9.11 14.60
C MET A 53 -4.64 10.36 15.26
N ASP A 54 -4.15 10.25 16.50
CA ASP A 54 -3.48 11.35 17.16
C ASP A 54 -2.26 11.83 16.38
N GLU A 55 -1.45 10.89 15.89
CA GLU A 55 -0.29 11.22 15.05
C GLU A 55 -0.71 11.76 13.68
N CYS A 56 -1.79 11.23 13.09
CA CYS A 56 -2.34 11.74 11.83
C CYS A 56 -2.75 13.22 11.96
N ARG A 57 -3.35 13.58 13.06
CA ARG A 57 -3.71 14.98 13.34
C ARG A 57 -2.49 15.88 13.39
N GLU A 58 -1.40 15.42 13.97
CA GLU A 58 -0.14 16.15 14.01
C GLU A 58 0.45 16.36 12.62
N ARG A 59 0.25 15.41 11.70
CA ARG A 59 0.70 15.56 10.31
C ARG A 59 -0.10 16.60 9.54
N GLY A 60 -1.37 16.80 9.89
CA GLY A 60 -2.23 17.83 9.32
C GLY A 60 -2.78 17.56 7.94
N GLY A 61 -2.39 16.45 7.31
CA GLY A 61 -2.82 16.05 5.98
C GLY A 61 -1.68 15.50 5.15
N CYS A 62 -2.03 15.03 3.94
CA CYS A 62 -1.06 14.46 3.01
C CYS A 62 -1.58 14.64 1.58
N PRO A 63 -0.82 15.25 0.67
CA PRO A 63 -1.26 15.42 -0.71
C PRO A 63 -1.45 14.10 -1.44
N THR A 64 -2.35 14.08 -2.41
CA THR A 64 -2.53 12.92 -3.30
C THR A 64 -1.21 12.57 -3.99
N GLY A 65 -0.88 11.30 -4.03
CA GLY A 65 0.38 10.78 -4.60
C GLY A 65 1.51 10.72 -3.60
N GLU A 66 1.30 11.17 -2.36
CA GLU A 66 2.32 11.14 -1.30
C GLU A 66 1.91 10.20 -0.18
N ALA A 67 2.81 10.02 0.77
CA ALA A 67 2.56 9.20 1.96
C ALA A 67 3.27 9.82 3.18
N VAL A 68 2.69 9.62 4.35
CA VAL A 68 3.29 10.03 5.62
C VAL A 68 3.34 8.85 6.57
N VAL A 69 4.25 8.89 7.54
CA VAL A 69 4.48 7.79 8.47
C VAL A 69 3.95 8.12 9.86
N THR A 70 3.33 7.12 10.49
CA THR A 70 3.02 7.14 11.92
C THR A 70 3.52 5.83 12.54
N THR A 71 3.51 5.76 13.86
CA THR A 71 3.64 4.46 14.55
C THR A 71 2.38 3.63 14.31
N ALA A 72 2.45 2.35 14.62
CA ALA A 72 1.39 1.41 14.25
C ALA A 72 0.42 1.07 15.39
N GLY A 73 0.56 1.71 16.55
CA GLY A 73 -0.31 1.42 17.69
C GLY A 73 -0.26 -0.05 18.08
N ARG A 74 -1.41 -0.73 18.07
CA ARG A 74 -1.52 -2.15 18.44
C ARG A 74 -1.37 -3.11 17.27
N LEU A 75 -1.13 -2.60 16.05
CA LEU A 75 -0.94 -3.46 14.88
C LEU A 75 0.37 -4.24 14.97
N PRO A 76 0.47 -5.43 14.33
CA PRO A 76 1.70 -6.23 14.31
C PRO A 76 2.73 -5.65 13.33
N ALA A 77 3.06 -4.39 13.50
CA ALA A 77 3.96 -3.63 12.65
C ALA A 77 4.67 -2.55 13.45
N LYS A 78 5.73 -1.99 12.89
CA LYS A 78 6.44 -0.84 13.48
C LYS A 78 5.85 0.48 13.02
N TYR A 79 5.43 0.54 11.77
CA TYR A 79 4.96 1.76 11.12
C TYR A 79 3.69 1.53 10.35
N VAL A 80 2.89 2.60 10.23
CA VAL A 80 1.85 2.72 9.20
C VAL A 80 2.30 3.81 8.24
N PHE A 81 2.33 3.48 6.95
CA PHE A 81 2.56 4.45 5.88
C PHE A 81 1.18 4.81 5.30
N HIS A 82 0.74 6.04 5.56
CA HIS A 82 -0.56 6.52 5.09
C HIS A 82 -0.40 7.08 3.68
N ALA A 83 -0.78 6.31 2.68
CA ALA A 83 -0.67 6.68 1.28
C ALA A 83 -1.98 7.24 0.77
N VAL A 84 -1.92 8.32 0.02
CA VAL A 84 -3.10 8.94 -0.57
C VAL A 84 -3.09 8.70 -2.07
N GLY A 85 -3.84 7.69 -2.50
CA GLY A 85 -4.06 7.41 -3.91
C GLY A 85 -5.09 8.38 -4.51
N PRO A 86 -5.12 8.49 -5.85
CA PRO A 86 -6.08 9.37 -6.50
C PRO A 86 -7.50 8.81 -6.47
N ILE A 87 -8.48 9.71 -6.49
CA ILE A 87 -9.85 9.38 -6.84
C ILE A 87 -9.87 9.22 -8.36
N TYR A 88 -10.33 8.08 -8.84
CA TYR A 88 -10.31 7.80 -10.28
C TYR A 88 -11.21 8.79 -11.03
N SER A 89 -10.65 9.48 -12.02
CA SER A 89 -11.34 10.48 -12.81
C SER A 89 -11.36 10.18 -14.30
N GLY A 90 -10.54 9.21 -14.75
CA GLY A 90 -10.30 8.96 -16.17
C GLY A 90 -9.28 9.91 -16.79
N SER A 91 -8.65 10.76 -15.99
CA SER A 91 -7.61 11.69 -16.42
C SER A 91 -6.26 10.99 -16.59
N HIS A 92 -5.38 11.55 -17.41
CA HIS A 92 -4.00 11.09 -17.57
C HIS A 92 -3.19 11.17 -16.27
N ASP A 93 -3.57 12.04 -15.33
CA ASP A 93 -2.90 12.19 -14.04
C ASP A 93 -3.15 11.03 -13.09
N ASP A 94 -4.23 10.27 -13.30
CA ASP A 94 -4.59 9.16 -12.40
C ASP A 94 -3.47 8.14 -12.28
N GLU A 95 -2.89 7.72 -13.40
CA GLU A 95 -1.80 6.75 -13.41
C GLU A 95 -0.55 7.29 -12.71
N ARG A 96 -0.19 8.53 -13.02
CA ARG A 96 0.95 9.20 -12.40
C ARG A 96 0.80 9.31 -10.89
N LEU A 97 -0.38 9.68 -10.42
CA LEU A 97 -0.66 9.84 -8.99
C LEU A 97 -0.71 8.49 -8.27
N LEU A 98 -1.27 7.46 -8.89
CA LEU A 98 -1.29 6.12 -8.29
C LEU A 98 0.12 5.53 -8.20
N THR A 99 0.90 5.68 -9.26
CA THR A 99 2.32 5.29 -9.27
C THR A 99 3.08 6.00 -8.16
N SER A 100 2.87 7.32 -8.02
CA SER A 100 3.51 8.15 -7.01
C SER A 100 3.15 7.70 -5.58
N ALA A 101 1.90 7.33 -5.33
CA ALA A 101 1.46 6.86 -4.02
C ALA A 101 2.19 5.57 -3.62
N TYR A 102 2.30 4.60 -4.52
CA TYR A 102 3.08 3.38 -4.26
C TYR A 102 4.57 3.70 -4.09
N GLN A 103 5.13 4.53 -4.97
CA GLN A 103 6.55 4.88 -4.90
C GLN A 103 6.89 5.64 -3.62
N SER A 104 6.00 6.52 -3.16
CA SER A 104 6.19 7.24 -1.89
C SER A 104 6.31 6.30 -0.70
N CYS A 105 5.50 5.23 -0.67
CA CYS A 105 5.60 4.20 0.37
C CYS A 105 6.93 3.43 0.28
N LEU A 106 7.37 3.09 -0.92
CA LEU A 106 8.64 2.41 -1.12
C LEU A 106 9.83 3.30 -0.71
N ASN A 107 9.74 4.60 -0.97
CA ASN A 107 10.75 5.56 -0.52
C ASN A 107 10.80 5.66 1.01
N LEU A 108 9.65 5.67 1.66
CA LEU A 108 9.58 5.64 3.13
C LEU A 108 10.17 4.34 3.69
N ALA A 109 9.97 3.22 3.00
CA ALA A 109 10.56 1.94 3.39
C ALA A 109 12.09 2.02 3.42
N GLU A 110 12.71 2.62 2.40
CA GLU A 110 14.16 2.82 2.36
C GLU A 110 14.61 3.78 3.46
N GLN A 111 13.89 4.88 3.64
CA GLN A 111 14.18 5.90 4.65
C GLN A 111 14.19 5.32 6.07
N HIS A 112 13.22 4.47 6.37
CA HIS A 112 13.05 3.84 7.70
C HIS A 112 13.73 2.47 7.79
N LYS A 113 14.40 2.03 6.74
CA LYS A 113 15.16 0.76 6.68
C LYS A 113 14.30 -0.44 7.06
N VAL A 114 13.05 -0.46 6.62
CA VAL A 114 12.17 -1.60 6.88
C VAL A 114 12.50 -2.76 5.94
N LYS A 115 12.37 -3.96 6.46
CA LYS A 115 12.69 -5.19 5.71
C LYS A 115 11.46 -5.79 5.04
N SER A 116 10.28 -5.48 5.55
CA SER A 116 9.02 -6.00 5.02
C SER A 116 7.96 -4.90 4.98
N ILE A 117 7.17 -4.88 3.91
CA ILE A 117 6.09 -3.92 3.72
C ILE A 117 4.86 -4.65 3.15
N ALA A 118 3.69 -4.33 3.68
CA ALA A 118 2.41 -4.86 3.20
C ALA A 118 1.56 -3.73 2.63
N PHE A 119 1.09 -3.94 1.40
CA PHE A 119 0.24 -2.98 0.69
C PHE A 119 -1.17 -3.49 0.52
N PRO A 120 -2.18 -2.62 0.67
CA PRO A 120 -3.51 -2.89 0.12
C PRO A 120 -3.55 -2.48 -1.36
N SER A 121 -4.66 -2.75 -2.04
CA SER A 121 -4.89 -2.22 -3.38
C SER A 121 -5.37 -0.76 -3.27
N LEU A 122 -4.45 0.19 -3.48
CA LEU A 122 -4.76 1.62 -3.35
C LEU A 122 -5.75 2.09 -4.40
N SER A 123 -6.66 2.97 -4.02
CA SER A 123 -7.66 3.64 -4.87
C SER A 123 -8.76 2.74 -5.45
N THR A 124 -8.74 1.44 -5.23
CA THR A 124 -9.69 0.50 -5.88
C THR A 124 -10.98 0.28 -5.10
N GLY A 125 -11.08 0.83 -3.90
CA GLY A 125 -12.30 0.81 -3.11
C GLY A 125 -13.23 1.96 -3.51
N ILE A 126 -13.55 2.81 -2.55
CA ILE A 126 -14.48 3.94 -2.75
C ILE A 126 -13.99 4.94 -3.79
N TYR A 127 -12.67 5.04 -4.01
CA TYR A 127 -12.09 5.93 -5.02
C TYR A 127 -12.29 5.45 -6.46
N GLY A 128 -12.78 4.24 -6.65
CA GLY A 128 -13.30 3.77 -7.93
C GLY A 128 -12.29 3.45 -9.01
N TYR A 129 -11.01 3.34 -8.69
CA TYR A 129 -10.02 2.97 -9.69
C TYR A 129 -10.28 1.54 -10.16
N PRO A 130 -10.43 1.28 -11.47
CA PRO A 130 -10.67 -0.08 -11.95
C PRO A 130 -9.50 -1.00 -11.61
N LEU A 131 -9.80 -2.17 -11.06
CA LEU A 131 -8.79 -3.16 -10.63
C LEU A 131 -7.85 -3.54 -11.77
N GLU A 132 -8.38 -3.72 -12.99
CA GLU A 132 -7.60 -4.14 -14.15
C GLU A 132 -6.58 -3.08 -14.58
N LEU A 133 -6.82 -1.82 -14.24
CA LEU A 133 -5.88 -0.73 -14.50
C LEU A 133 -4.94 -0.51 -13.33
N ALA A 134 -5.45 -0.62 -12.10
CA ALA A 134 -4.68 -0.35 -10.89
C ALA A 134 -3.63 -1.44 -10.58
N ALA A 135 -3.98 -2.71 -10.78
CA ALA A 135 -3.09 -3.82 -10.44
C ALA A 135 -1.75 -3.78 -11.22
N PRO A 136 -1.75 -3.57 -12.55
CA PRO A 136 -0.47 -3.43 -13.28
C PRO A 136 0.36 -2.24 -12.81
N ILE A 137 -0.27 -1.13 -12.46
CA ILE A 137 0.43 0.06 -11.96
C ILE A 137 1.15 -0.25 -10.65
N ALA A 138 0.44 -0.83 -9.70
CA ALA A 138 0.98 -1.21 -8.40
C ALA A 138 2.15 -2.18 -8.54
N LEU A 139 1.96 -3.26 -9.26
CA LEU A 139 2.96 -4.32 -9.39
C LEU A 139 4.17 -3.86 -10.18
N ARG A 140 3.98 -3.11 -11.26
CA ARG A 140 5.09 -2.55 -12.04
C ARG A 140 5.94 -1.61 -11.18
N THR A 141 5.31 -0.74 -10.40
CA THR A 141 6.02 0.18 -9.52
C THR A 141 6.86 -0.57 -8.49
N ILE A 142 6.28 -1.59 -7.86
CA ILE A 142 6.97 -2.43 -6.87
C ILE A 142 8.13 -3.18 -7.52
N ILE A 143 7.87 -3.85 -8.65
CA ILE A 143 8.88 -4.65 -9.36
C ILE A 143 10.08 -3.79 -9.77
N GLU A 144 9.83 -2.62 -10.36
CA GLU A 144 10.90 -1.72 -10.78
C GLU A 144 11.73 -1.22 -9.58
N HIS A 145 11.09 -0.99 -8.44
CA HIS A 145 11.80 -0.58 -7.22
C HIS A 145 12.71 -1.68 -6.70
N ILE A 146 12.21 -2.91 -6.58
CA ILE A 146 12.98 -4.01 -5.98
C ILE A 146 14.04 -4.61 -6.91
N LYS A 147 14.03 -4.25 -8.19
CA LYS A 147 15.14 -4.56 -9.10
C LYS A 147 16.41 -3.77 -8.76
N LYS A 148 16.26 -2.66 -8.07
CA LYS A 148 17.38 -1.79 -7.65
C LYS A 148 17.85 -2.20 -6.25
N PRO A 149 19.03 -1.73 -5.81
CA PRO A 149 19.46 -1.96 -4.44
C PRO A 149 18.41 -1.44 -3.44
N THR A 150 18.04 -2.27 -2.49
CA THR A 150 16.97 -1.97 -1.52
C THR A 150 17.23 -2.68 -0.20
N CYS A 151 16.74 -2.08 0.90
CA CYS A 151 16.73 -2.74 2.21
C CYS A 151 15.59 -3.77 2.33
N LEU A 152 14.62 -3.74 1.43
CA LEU A 152 13.48 -4.63 1.49
C LEU A 152 13.86 -6.08 1.20
N GLN A 153 13.30 -7.00 1.98
CA GLN A 153 13.44 -8.44 1.80
C GLN A 153 12.12 -9.07 1.37
N GLN A 154 10.99 -8.43 1.71
CA GLN A 154 9.67 -8.95 1.42
C GLN A 154 8.68 -7.82 1.16
N VAL A 155 7.91 -7.96 0.08
CA VAL A 155 6.78 -7.08 -0.24
C VAL A 155 5.54 -7.96 -0.37
N LEU A 156 4.49 -7.61 0.37
CA LEU A 156 3.21 -8.31 0.36
C LEU A 156 2.13 -7.41 -0.24
N MET A 157 1.42 -7.91 -1.26
CA MET A 157 0.15 -7.32 -1.69
C MET A 157 -0.96 -8.09 -1.00
N VAL A 158 -1.67 -7.45 -0.10
CA VAL A 158 -2.72 -8.08 0.70
C VAL A 158 -4.08 -7.66 0.14
N LEU A 159 -4.78 -8.61 -0.42
CA LEU A 159 -6.01 -8.38 -1.18
C LEU A 159 -7.19 -8.96 -0.41
N PHE A 160 -8.16 -8.13 -0.09
CA PHE A 160 -9.28 -8.53 0.75
C PHE A 160 -10.23 -9.48 0.04
N GLY A 161 -10.48 -9.31 -1.25
CA GLY A 161 -11.41 -10.14 -2.01
C GLY A 161 -10.74 -11.04 -3.03
N GLY A 162 -11.43 -12.13 -3.40
CA GLY A 162 -10.97 -13.07 -4.41
C GLY A 162 -10.84 -12.47 -5.81
N SER A 163 -11.73 -11.55 -6.14
CA SER A 163 -11.73 -10.81 -7.41
C SER A 163 -10.47 -9.95 -7.54
N ALA A 164 -10.12 -9.21 -6.49
CA ALA A 164 -8.90 -8.41 -6.46
C ALA A 164 -7.65 -9.30 -6.54
N TYR A 165 -7.64 -10.41 -5.83
CA TYR A 165 -6.53 -11.37 -5.88
C TYR A 165 -6.30 -11.89 -7.30
N LYS A 166 -7.37 -12.33 -7.97
CA LYS A 166 -7.31 -12.89 -9.32
C LYS A 166 -6.77 -11.87 -10.33
N VAL A 167 -7.24 -10.63 -10.26
CA VAL A 167 -6.79 -9.56 -11.16
C VAL A 167 -5.31 -9.26 -10.94
N HIS A 168 -4.85 -9.21 -9.69
CA HIS A 168 -3.44 -9.01 -9.37
C HIS A 168 -2.57 -10.18 -9.83
N GLU A 169 -3.05 -11.41 -9.66
CA GLU A 169 -2.33 -12.60 -10.12
C GLU A 169 -2.16 -12.58 -11.64
N GLN A 170 -3.20 -12.24 -12.38
CA GLN A 170 -3.13 -12.10 -13.83
C GLN A 170 -2.15 -11.01 -14.26
N ALA A 171 -2.17 -9.87 -13.57
CA ALA A 171 -1.24 -8.78 -13.84
C ALA A 171 0.22 -9.19 -13.56
N LEU A 172 0.45 -9.88 -12.46
CA LEU A 172 1.78 -10.38 -12.10
C LEU A 172 2.33 -11.33 -13.17
N ASN A 173 1.50 -12.25 -13.64
CA ASN A 173 1.89 -13.22 -14.68
C ASN A 173 2.23 -12.54 -16.00
N LYS A 174 1.57 -11.44 -16.34
CA LYS A 174 1.85 -10.68 -17.56
C LYS A 174 3.14 -9.84 -17.45
N LEU A 175 3.47 -9.38 -16.26
CA LEU A 175 4.67 -8.56 -16.04
C LEU A 175 5.94 -9.39 -15.90
N LEU A 176 5.83 -10.61 -15.50
CA LEU A 176 6.91 -11.57 -15.28
C LEU A 176 6.63 -12.87 -16.05
#